data_0b124332c56cd2dc3fbda3c6647714c4
#
_entry.id   0b124332c56cd2dc3fbda3c6647714c4
#
_cell.length_a   1.000
_cell.length_b   1.000
_cell.length_c   1.000
_cell.angle_alpha   90.00
_cell.angle_beta   90.00
_cell.angle_gamma   90.00
#
_symmetry.space_group_name_H-M   'P 1'
#
loop_
_entity.id
_entity.type
_entity.pdbx_description
1 polymer ?
#
loop_
_entity_poly.entity_id
_entity_poly.type
_entity_poly.pdbx_seq_one_letter_code
_entity_poly.pdbx_strand_id
1 'polypeptide(L)'
;RAVAAGDSNDAAAWAGLSELGIPGLIIPERLGGVGLGMLDAVVVAEALGYHITPGPFLSSAIIAPTILMAAGQTDRLADIAAGQYRIGVALSEAIGSRLDAGISVVNGTATGKALFALDGEADSYLINGPDNSVYWVNCDDSGFTRKSLTTIDKTRTICELQLDHAAADLISEDPDCLRAGVDAGRVIQAADSLGAAQCMLDQAVAYSMQREQFNRVIASFQAVKHMCAEMVSQLEPCRSLVWYAGHAMATASDD
;
A
#
# COMPACT_ATOMS: atom_id res chain seq x y z
N ARG A 1 -5.73 14.95 11.60
CA ARG A 1 -4.90 15.99 12.27
C ARG A 1 -3.44 15.86 11.84
N ALA A 2 -2.85 14.64 11.83
CA ALA A 2 -1.47 14.40 11.40
C ALA A 2 -1.22 14.91 9.96
N VAL A 3 -2.05 14.52 9.01
CA VAL A 3 -1.96 14.93 7.60
C VAL A 3 -2.06 16.47 7.46
N ALA A 4 -2.93 17.12 8.23
CA ALA A 4 -3.06 18.58 8.22
C ALA A 4 -1.83 19.29 8.80
N ALA A 5 -1.09 18.62 9.70
CA ALA A 5 0.19 19.11 10.23
C ALA A 5 1.38 18.86 9.29
N GLY A 6 1.16 18.15 8.17
CA GLY A 6 2.20 17.78 7.22
C GLY A 6 2.99 16.53 7.63
N ASP A 7 2.53 15.82 8.65
CA ASP A 7 3.10 14.55 9.10
C ASP A 7 2.43 13.41 8.32
N SER A 8 3.15 12.85 7.38
CA SER A 8 2.71 11.70 6.55
C SER A 8 3.04 10.35 7.21
N ASN A 9 3.75 10.37 8.32
CA ASN A 9 4.13 9.19 9.08
C ASN A 9 3.72 9.39 10.55
N ASP A 10 2.45 9.13 10.85
CA ASP A 10 1.97 9.15 12.22
C ASP A 10 2.44 7.87 12.94
N ALA A 11 3.56 7.97 13.63
CA ALA A 11 4.13 6.85 14.40
C ALA A 11 3.16 6.34 15.47
N ALA A 12 2.32 7.21 16.04
CA ALA A 12 1.31 6.81 17.01
C ALA A 12 0.17 6.02 16.34
N ALA A 13 -0.25 6.41 15.13
CA ALA A 13 -1.24 5.66 14.38
C ALA A 13 -0.70 4.27 14.00
N TRP A 14 0.54 4.19 13.52
CA TRP A 14 1.15 2.90 13.19
C TRP A 14 1.35 2.01 14.43
N ALA A 15 1.78 2.58 15.56
CA ALA A 15 1.88 1.84 16.83
C ALA A 15 0.53 1.26 17.26
N GLY A 16 -0.55 2.07 17.20
CA GLY A 16 -1.90 1.59 17.51
C GLY A 16 -2.39 0.49 16.55
N LEU A 17 -2.08 0.59 15.26
CA LEU A 17 -2.36 -0.46 14.28
C LEU A 17 -1.54 -1.73 14.56
N SER A 18 -0.30 -1.58 15.03
CA SER A 18 0.57 -2.71 15.39
C SER A 18 0.04 -3.45 16.62
N GLU A 19 -0.48 -2.74 17.62
CA GLU A 19 -1.14 -3.36 18.78
C GLU A 19 -2.38 -4.19 18.38
N LEU A 20 -3.03 -3.84 17.27
CA LEU A 20 -4.15 -4.59 16.69
C LEU A 20 -3.70 -5.75 15.77
N GLY A 21 -2.39 -5.93 15.56
CA GLY A 21 -1.84 -6.98 14.70
C GLY A 21 -1.92 -6.66 13.19
N ILE A 22 -2.24 -5.43 12.80
CA ILE A 22 -2.43 -5.05 11.40
C ILE A 22 -1.18 -5.27 10.53
N PRO A 23 0.07 -5.03 10.98
CA PRO A 23 1.26 -5.35 10.18
C PRO A 23 1.38 -6.82 9.80
N GLY A 24 0.89 -7.72 10.68
CA GLY A 24 0.90 -9.17 10.48
C GLY A 24 -0.39 -9.74 9.92
N LEU A 25 -1.31 -8.93 9.42
CA LEU A 25 -2.67 -9.31 9.09
C LEU A 25 -2.73 -10.57 8.21
N ILE A 26 -2.00 -10.58 7.10
CA ILE A 26 -1.97 -11.69 6.12
C ILE A 26 -0.85 -12.70 6.37
N ILE A 27 0.02 -12.46 7.35
CA ILE A 27 1.10 -13.37 7.71
C ILE A 27 0.53 -14.52 8.53
N PRO A 28 0.83 -15.79 8.21
CA PRO A 28 0.34 -16.94 8.97
C PRO A 28 0.71 -16.88 10.46
N GLU A 29 -0.15 -17.39 11.33
CA GLU A 29 0.08 -17.45 12.79
C GLU A 29 1.41 -18.15 13.15
N ARG A 30 1.77 -19.25 12.44
CA ARG A 30 3.05 -19.94 12.66
C ARG A 30 4.28 -19.08 12.39
N LEU A 31 4.12 -17.94 11.72
CA LEU A 31 5.17 -16.97 11.39
C LEU A 31 5.00 -15.65 12.17
N GLY A 32 4.19 -15.67 13.22
CA GLY A 32 3.99 -14.53 14.13
C GLY A 32 2.89 -13.55 13.68
N GLY A 33 2.17 -13.85 12.62
CA GLY A 33 1.07 -13.01 12.12
C GLY A 33 -0.31 -13.37 12.69
N VAL A 34 -1.35 -12.78 12.09
CA VAL A 34 -2.76 -13.00 12.46
C VAL A 34 -3.39 -14.13 11.63
N GLY A 35 -2.86 -14.42 10.45
CA GLY A 35 -3.31 -15.51 9.59
C GLY A 35 -4.63 -15.24 8.86
N LEU A 36 -5.00 -13.98 8.66
CA LEU A 36 -6.18 -13.59 7.90
C LEU A 36 -5.89 -13.55 6.39
N GLY A 37 -6.96 -13.47 5.58
CA GLY A 37 -6.84 -13.49 4.13
C GLY A 37 -6.84 -12.11 3.47
N MET A 38 -6.67 -12.11 2.14
CA MET A 38 -6.69 -10.87 1.35
C MET A 38 -8.05 -10.16 1.41
N LEU A 39 -9.16 -10.88 1.58
CA LEU A 39 -10.48 -10.26 1.75
C LEU A 39 -10.55 -9.44 3.05
N ASP A 40 -9.96 -9.94 4.13
CA ASP A 40 -9.90 -9.19 5.40
C ASP A 40 -9.02 -7.95 5.25
N ALA A 41 -7.90 -8.07 4.51
CA ALA A 41 -7.04 -6.94 4.19
C ALA A 41 -7.76 -5.86 3.37
N VAL A 42 -8.66 -6.24 2.46
CA VAL A 42 -9.53 -5.31 1.71
C VAL A 42 -10.44 -4.53 2.65
N VAL A 43 -11.09 -5.19 3.63
CA VAL A 43 -11.96 -4.52 4.61
C VAL A 43 -11.17 -3.53 5.47
N VAL A 44 -9.99 -3.92 5.91
CA VAL A 44 -9.08 -3.04 6.66
C VAL A 44 -8.64 -1.85 5.80
N ALA A 45 -8.23 -2.08 4.55
CA ALA A 45 -7.81 -1.02 3.65
C ALA A 45 -8.93 0.00 3.37
N GLU A 46 -10.17 -0.49 3.18
CA GLU A 46 -11.34 0.39 3.00
C GLU A 46 -11.56 1.27 4.23
N ALA A 47 -11.42 0.72 5.44
CA ALA A 47 -11.53 1.48 6.68
C ALA A 47 -10.39 2.52 6.83
N LEU A 48 -9.15 2.14 6.50
CA LEU A 48 -8.00 3.05 6.52
C LEU A 48 -8.17 4.20 5.53
N GLY A 49 -8.65 3.90 4.32
CA GLY A 49 -8.96 4.88 3.28
C GLY A 49 -10.07 5.84 3.70
N TYR A 50 -11.15 5.34 4.29
CA TYR A 50 -12.24 6.16 4.81
C TYR A 50 -11.76 7.21 5.82
N HIS A 51 -10.82 6.82 6.69
CA HIS A 51 -10.25 7.69 7.72
C HIS A 51 -9.00 8.45 7.28
N ILE A 52 -8.54 8.26 6.04
CA ILE A 52 -7.32 8.87 5.50
C ILE A 52 -6.14 8.60 6.45
N THR A 53 -5.98 7.33 6.84
CA THR A 53 -5.00 6.92 7.85
C THR A 53 -3.61 6.87 7.22
N PRO A 54 -2.61 7.61 7.76
CA PRO A 54 -1.25 7.55 7.27
C PRO A 54 -0.54 6.27 7.76
N GLY A 55 0.49 5.85 7.02
CA GLY A 55 1.36 4.75 7.43
C GLY A 55 1.70 3.78 6.30
N PRO A 56 2.59 2.81 6.59
CA PRO A 56 3.16 1.90 5.60
C PRO A 56 2.30 0.64 5.36
N PHE A 57 0.98 0.69 5.56
CA PHE A 57 0.11 -0.49 5.42
C PHE A 57 0.29 -1.18 4.07
N LEU A 58 0.27 -0.41 2.98
CA LEU A 58 0.37 -0.94 1.62
C LEU A 58 1.69 -1.66 1.36
N SER A 59 2.82 -1.07 1.76
CA SER A 59 4.15 -1.64 1.54
C SER A 59 4.49 -2.74 2.55
N SER A 60 4.45 -2.42 3.85
CA SER A 60 4.96 -3.30 4.91
C SER A 60 3.98 -4.40 5.32
N ALA A 61 2.66 -4.13 5.31
CA ALA A 61 1.68 -5.14 5.75
C ALA A 61 1.15 -6.01 4.60
N ILE A 62 1.25 -5.56 3.35
CA ILE A 62 0.62 -6.26 2.21
C ILE A 62 1.66 -6.67 1.15
N ILE A 63 2.26 -5.71 0.43
CA ILE A 63 3.08 -6.05 -0.75
C ILE A 63 4.30 -6.88 -0.35
N ALA A 64 5.07 -6.40 0.62
CA ALA A 64 6.30 -7.08 1.02
C ALA A 64 6.04 -8.48 1.61
N PRO A 65 5.10 -8.68 2.56
CA PRO A 65 4.77 -10.02 3.03
C PRO A 65 4.26 -10.95 1.93
N THR A 66 3.45 -10.46 0.98
CA THR A 66 2.97 -11.26 -0.15
C THR A 66 4.13 -11.79 -0.99
N ILE A 67 5.08 -10.92 -1.36
CA ILE A 67 6.26 -11.31 -2.13
C ILE A 67 7.12 -12.31 -1.35
N LEU A 68 7.41 -12.02 -0.08
CA LEU A 68 8.27 -12.87 0.75
C LEU A 68 7.66 -14.26 0.97
N MET A 69 6.35 -14.35 1.20
CA MET A 69 5.66 -15.64 1.34
C MET A 69 5.66 -16.42 0.02
N ALA A 70 5.38 -15.77 -1.10
CA ALA A 70 5.42 -16.39 -2.42
C ALA A 70 6.83 -16.93 -2.77
N ALA A 71 7.87 -16.22 -2.35
CA ALA A 71 9.27 -16.61 -2.51
C ALA A 71 9.75 -17.64 -1.49
N GLY A 72 8.92 -18.04 -0.50
CA GLY A 72 9.33 -18.93 0.59
C GLY A 72 10.32 -18.30 1.59
N GLN A 73 10.51 -16.99 1.55
CA GLN A 73 11.42 -16.23 2.41
C GLN A 73 10.70 -15.78 3.68
N THR A 74 10.78 -16.58 4.75
CA THR A 74 9.95 -16.40 5.95
C THR A 74 10.66 -15.77 7.14
N ASP A 75 11.98 -15.68 7.10
CA ASP A 75 12.82 -15.38 8.28
C ASP A 75 12.53 -14.01 8.92
N ARG A 76 12.07 -13.03 8.12
CA ARG A 76 11.80 -11.66 8.59
C ARG A 76 10.31 -11.37 8.82
N LEU A 77 9.43 -12.33 8.53
CA LEU A 77 7.99 -12.10 8.63
C LEU A 77 7.50 -11.86 10.05
N ALA A 78 8.15 -12.45 11.06
CA ALA A 78 7.82 -12.23 12.47
C ALA A 78 8.07 -10.76 12.91
N ASP A 79 9.20 -10.18 12.51
CA ASP A 79 9.55 -8.79 12.85
C ASP A 79 8.61 -7.80 12.14
N ILE A 80 8.23 -8.11 10.89
CA ILE A 80 7.22 -7.36 10.14
C ILE A 80 5.87 -7.44 10.84
N ALA A 81 5.44 -8.64 11.20
CA ALA A 81 4.16 -8.87 11.87
C ALA A 81 4.05 -8.13 13.22
N ALA A 82 5.16 -8.01 13.93
CA ALA A 82 5.25 -7.22 15.16
C ALA A 82 5.23 -5.70 14.93
N GLY A 83 5.28 -5.23 13.68
CA GLY A 83 5.35 -3.80 13.34
C GLY A 83 6.67 -3.12 13.70
N GLN A 84 7.68 -3.91 14.07
CA GLN A 84 9.00 -3.44 14.50
C GLN A 84 9.95 -3.19 13.31
N TYR A 85 9.66 -3.78 12.16
CA TYR A 85 10.46 -3.68 10.96
C TYR A 85 9.60 -3.23 9.78
N ARG A 86 10.01 -2.15 9.12
CA ARG A 86 9.27 -1.57 8.01
C ARG A 86 9.98 -1.88 6.70
N ILE A 87 9.21 -2.38 5.73
CA ILE A 87 9.74 -2.68 4.40
C ILE A 87 9.08 -1.77 3.38
N GLY A 88 9.91 -1.00 2.70
CA GLY A 88 9.52 -0.27 1.53
C GLY A 88 9.52 -1.15 0.28
N VAL A 89 8.86 -0.70 -0.76
CA VAL A 89 8.84 -1.39 -2.04
C VAL A 89 9.16 -0.43 -3.18
N ALA A 90 10.07 -0.82 -4.05
CA ALA A 90 10.52 -0.07 -5.21
C ALA A 90 10.29 -0.90 -6.48
N LEU A 91 9.01 -1.03 -6.86
CA LEU A 91 8.52 -1.91 -7.92
C LEU A 91 7.92 -1.13 -9.10
N SER A 92 8.15 0.17 -9.19
CA SER A 92 7.51 1.02 -10.20
C SER A 92 7.92 0.65 -11.63
N GLU A 93 9.13 0.14 -11.81
CA GLU A 93 9.66 -0.30 -13.11
C GLU A 93 8.99 -1.59 -13.62
N ALA A 94 8.49 -2.43 -12.72
CA ALA A 94 7.68 -3.60 -13.07
C ALA A 94 6.29 -3.21 -13.63
N ILE A 95 5.81 -2.00 -13.30
CA ILE A 95 4.51 -1.50 -13.72
C ILE A 95 4.62 -0.66 -15.00
N GLY A 96 5.75 0.02 -15.19
CA GLY A 96 5.99 0.83 -16.39
C GLY A 96 7.39 1.43 -16.45
N SER A 97 8.00 1.35 -17.61
CA SER A 97 9.33 1.92 -17.89
C SER A 97 9.32 3.44 -17.75
N ARG A 98 10.42 3.99 -17.23
CA ARG A 98 10.65 5.43 -17.11
C ARG A 98 12.06 5.78 -17.58
N LEU A 99 12.21 6.98 -18.11
CA LEU A 99 13.55 7.51 -18.41
C LEU A 99 14.30 7.73 -17.09
N ASP A 100 15.58 7.42 -17.10
CA ASP A 100 16.49 7.56 -15.94
C ASP A 100 16.11 6.69 -14.72
N ALA A 101 15.39 5.61 -14.93
CA ALA A 101 15.08 4.60 -13.92
C ALA A 101 15.50 3.21 -14.39
N GLY A 102 15.71 2.33 -13.43
CA GLY A 102 16.11 0.95 -13.63
C GLY A 102 17.27 0.58 -12.71
N ILE A 103 17.25 -0.67 -12.29
CA ILE A 103 18.28 -1.23 -11.42
C ILE A 103 18.90 -2.43 -12.15
N SER A 104 20.22 -2.48 -12.17
CA SER A 104 20.99 -3.65 -12.57
C SER A 104 21.56 -4.31 -11.33
N VAL A 105 21.54 -5.64 -11.29
CA VAL A 105 22.16 -6.42 -10.21
C VAL A 105 23.18 -7.36 -10.81
N VAL A 106 24.43 -7.26 -10.37
CA VAL A 106 25.55 -8.09 -10.84
C VAL A 106 26.30 -8.61 -9.62
N ASN A 107 26.43 -9.93 -9.50
CA ASN A 107 27.14 -10.59 -8.38
C ASN A 107 26.67 -10.11 -6.98
N GLY A 108 25.37 -9.95 -6.78
CA GLY A 108 24.81 -9.52 -5.50
C GLY A 108 24.99 -8.03 -5.20
N THR A 109 25.30 -7.22 -6.21
CA THR A 109 25.49 -5.78 -6.07
C THR A 109 24.55 -5.03 -7.00
N ALA A 110 23.73 -4.14 -6.43
CA ALA A 110 22.76 -3.34 -7.15
C ALA A 110 23.32 -1.96 -7.50
N THR A 111 23.07 -1.52 -8.72
CA THR A 111 23.42 -0.17 -9.21
C THR A 111 22.27 0.36 -10.04
N GLY A 112 21.93 1.63 -9.85
CA GLY A 112 20.87 2.29 -10.61
C GLY A 112 19.94 3.11 -9.73
N LYS A 113 18.73 3.33 -10.24
CA LYS A 113 17.75 4.21 -9.63
C LYS A 113 16.36 3.60 -9.69
N ALA A 114 15.63 3.64 -8.56
CA ALA A 114 14.21 3.36 -8.52
C ALA A 114 13.42 4.64 -8.22
N LEU A 115 12.43 4.93 -9.02
CA LEU A 115 11.52 6.07 -8.82
C LEU A 115 10.26 5.60 -8.07
N PHE A 116 9.70 6.50 -7.27
CA PHE A 116 8.42 6.29 -6.59
C PHE A 116 8.39 5.04 -5.68
N ALA A 117 9.48 4.80 -4.97
CA ALA A 117 9.51 3.78 -3.93
C ALA A 117 8.56 4.18 -2.79
N LEU A 118 7.73 3.23 -2.35
CA LEU A 118 6.80 3.42 -1.25
C LEU A 118 7.52 3.26 0.09
N ASP A 119 7.13 4.07 1.05
CA ASP A 119 7.65 4.17 2.41
C ASP A 119 9.06 4.78 2.50
N GLY A 120 9.11 6.12 2.53
CA GLY A 120 10.37 6.88 2.66
C GLY A 120 11.10 6.71 4.00
N GLU A 121 10.58 5.92 4.94
CA GLU A 121 11.17 5.68 6.26
C GLU A 121 11.40 4.18 6.54
N ALA A 122 11.33 3.35 5.52
CA ALA A 122 11.57 1.92 5.65
C ALA A 122 13.00 1.59 6.10
N ASP A 123 13.16 0.46 6.79
CA ASP A 123 14.45 -0.08 7.23
C ASP A 123 15.17 -0.79 6.08
N SER A 124 14.42 -1.36 5.15
CA SER A 124 14.90 -2.02 3.93
C SER A 124 13.89 -1.90 2.81
N TYR A 125 14.33 -2.22 1.59
CA TYR A 125 13.45 -2.22 0.42
C TYR A 125 13.51 -3.54 -0.34
N LEU A 126 12.33 -3.97 -0.82
CA LEU A 126 12.25 -4.89 -1.95
C LEU A 126 12.32 -4.07 -3.24
N ILE A 127 13.29 -4.39 -4.08
CA ILE A 127 13.53 -3.73 -5.36
C ILE A 127 13.26 -4.70 -6.51
N ASN A 128 12.78 -4.16 -7.63
CA ASN A 128 12.68 -4.89 -8.89
C ASN A 128 14.03 -4.85 -9.60
N GLY A 129 14.59 -6.02 -9.85
CA GLY A 129 15.80 -6.20 -10.64
C GLY A 129 15.50 -6.59 -12.09
N PRO A 130 16.54 -7.04 -12.83
CA PRO A 130 16.38 -7.57 -14.19
C PRO A 130 15.40 -8.76 -14.23
N ASP A 131 14.69 -8.92 -15.35
CA ASP A 131 13.79 -10.06 -15.62
C ASP A 131 12.69 -10.26 -14.54
N ASN A 132 12.28 -9.16 -13.89
CA ASN A 132 11.32 -9.15 -12.80
C ASN A 132 11.75 -9.96 -11.57
N SER A 133 13.03 -10.19 -11.39
CA SER A 133 13.59 -10.70 -10.14
C SER A 133 13.42 -9.70 -9.00
N VAL A 134 13.34 -10.21 -7.78
CA VAL A 134 13.18 -9.39 -6.57
C VAL A 134 14.40 -9.51 -5.70
N TYR A 135 14.91 -8.38 -5.24
CA TYR A 135 16.05 -8.31 -4.34
C TYR A 135 15.70 -7.52 -3.09
N TRP A 136 16.41 -7.84 -2.02
CA TRP A 136 16.39 -7.10 -0.76
C TRP A 136 17.61 -6.20 -0.65
N VAL A 137 17.39 -4.94 -0.28
CA VAL A 137 18.46 -3.96 -0.03
C VAL A 137 18.24 -3.30 1.33
N ASN A 138 19.30 -3.27 2.15
CA ASN A 138 19.25 -2.59 3.45
C ASN A 138 19.53 -1.09 3.30
N CYS A 139 18.82 -0.28 4.08
CA CYS A 139 19.03 1.16 4.08
C CYS A 139 20.36 1.59 4.73
N ASP A 140 20.96 0.72 5.55
CA ASP A 140 22.27 0.96 6.20
C ASP A 140 23.46 0.74 5.27
N ASP A 141 23.24 0.19 4.07
CA ASP A 141 24.31 -0.05 3.11
C ASP A 141 24.91 1.28 2.65
N SER A 142 26.23 1.33 2.55
CA SER A 142 26.97 2.55 2.17
C SER A 142 26.69 3.00 0.74
N GLY A 143 26.26 2.08 -0.13
CA GLY A 143 25.86 2.36 -1.51
C GLY A 143 24.38 2.75 -1.64
N PHE A 144 23.62 2.80 -0.55
CA PHE A 144 22.21 3.15 -0.55
C PHE A 144 21.99 4.61 -0.21
N THR A 145 21.20 5.31 -1.01
CA THR A 145 20.66 6.63 -0.67
C THR A 145 19.20 6.75 -1.07
N ARG A 146 18.43 7.50 -0.29
CA ARG A 146 17.03 7.82 -0.61
C ARG A 146 16.78 9.31 -0.55
N LYS A 147 15.90 9.77 -1.43
CA LYS A 147 15.47 11.16 -1.51
C LYS A 147 13.95 11.22 -1.45
N SER A 148 13.41 11.83 -0.40
CA SER A 148 11.97 12.05 -0.28
C SER A 148 11.43 12.90 -1.42
N LEU A 149 10.28 12.53 -1.94
CA LEU A 149 9.54 13.26 -2.96
C LEU A 149 8.37 14.00 -2.32
N THR A 150 8.15 15.24 -2.75
CA THR A 150 6.97 16.00 -2.34
C THR A 150 5.78 15.57 -3.19
N THR A 151 4.74 15.03 -2.51
CA THR A 151 3.52 14.55 -3.14
C THR A 151 2.30 15.36 -2.68
N ILE A 152 1.22 15.30 -3.46
CA ILE A 152 -0.08 15.87 -3.08
C ILE A 152 -0.70 15.04 -1.96
N ASP A 153 -0.66 13.70 -2.10
CA ASP A 153 -1.07 12.78 -1.05
C ASP A 153 -0.06 12.82 0.10
N LYS A 154 -0.54 13.16 1.30
CA LYS A 154 0.24 13.25 2.53
C LYS A 154 0.04 12.04 3.46
N THR A 155 -0.71 11.04 3.03
CA THR A 155 -0.93 9.83 3.82
C THR A 155 0.20 8.82 3.65
N ARG A 156 1.01 8.96 2.59
CA ARG A 156 2.12 8.06 2.26
C ARG A 156 3.37 8.83 1.90
N THR A 157 4.50 8.34 2.38
CA THR A 157 5.80 8.84 1.94
C THR A 157 6.24 8.10 0.68
N ILE A 158 6.71 8.86 -0.30
CA ILE A 158 7.29 8.32 -1.55
C ILE A 158 8.70 8.89 -1.69
N CYS A 159 9.63 8.05 -2.14
CA CYS A 159 11.01 8.45 -2.33
C CYS A 159 11.59 7.93 -3.65
N GLU A 160 12.70 8.50 -4.04
CA GLU A 160 13.62 8.00 -5.05
C GLU A 160 14.75 7.27 -4.36
N LEU A 161 15.07 6.06 -4.81
CA LEU A 161 16.24 5.30 -4.36
C LEU A 161 17.36 5.46 -5.37
N GLN A 162 18.56 5.70 -4.88
CA GLN A 162 19.80 5.68 -5.64
C GLN A 162 20.70 4.60 -5.05
N LEU A 163 21.10 3.64 -5.90
CA LEU A 163 21.98 2.54 -5.54
C LEU A 163 23.31 2.71 -6.28
N ASP A 164 24.38 2.75 -5.52
CA ASP A 164 25.76 2.82 -6.03
C ASP A 164 26.55 1.65 -5.44
N HIS A 165 26.50 0.50 -6.12
CA HIS A 165 27.11 -0.75 -5.68
C HIS A 165 26.59 -1.23 -4.30
N ALA A 166 25.30 -1.00 -4.01
CA ALA A 166 24.69 -1.46 -2.78
C ALA A 166 24.53 -2.99 -2.77
N ALA A 167 24.75 -3.62 -1.62
CA ALA A 167 24.51 -5.05 -1.47
C ALA A 167 23.03 -5.38 -1.69
N ALA A 168 22.77 -6.42 -2.50
CA ALA A 168 21.43 -6.83 -2.88
C ALA A 168 21.30 -8.35 -2.77
N ASP A 169 20.51 -8.80 -1.78
CA ASP A 169 20.25 -10.21 -1.56
C ASP A 169 19.09 -10.66 -2.47
N LEU A 170 19.31 -11.73 -3.24
CA LEU A 170 18.26 -12.28 -4.08
C LEU A 170 17.13 -12.87 -3.23
N ILE A 171 15.92 -12.42 -3.46
CA ILE A 171 14.69 -12.96 -2.85
C ILE A 171 14.05 -13.99 -3.76
N SER A 172 13.87 -13.67 -5.05
CA SER A 172 13.31 -14.59 -6.03
C SER A 172 13.70 -14.19 -7.44
N GLU A 173 13.96 -15.20 -8.28
CA GLU A 173 14.04 -15.05 -9.75
C GLU A 173 12.70 -15.36 -10.43
N ASP A 174 11.71 -15.86 -9.66
CA ASP A 174 10.40 -16.15 -10.18
C ASP A 174 9.57 -14.87 -10.32
N PRO A 175 9.22 -14.45 -11.57
CA PRO A 175 8.44 -13.25 -11.80
C PRO A 175 7.03 -13.30 -11.20
N ASP A 176 6.54 -14.49 -10.87
CA ASP A 176 5.22 -14.67 -10.26
C ASP A 176 5.19 -14.14 -8.82
N CYS A 177 6.32 -14.19 -8.10
CA CYS A 177 6.44 -13.59 -6.78
C CYS A 177 6.25 -12.06 -6.83
N LEU A 178 6.90 -11.40 -7.79
CA LEU A 178 6.73 -9.97 -8.01
C LEU A 178 5.30 -9.63 -8.42
N ARG A 179 4.73 -10.42 -9.35
CA ARG A 179 3.37 -10.24 -9.84
C ARG A 179 2.36 -10.35 -8.70
N ALA A 180 2.48 -11.34 -7.83
CA ALA A 180 1.63 -11.52 -6.67
C ALA A 180 1.61 -10.27 -5.77
N GLY A 181 2.79 -9.70 -5.47
CA GLY A 181 2.88 -8.46 -4.69
C GLY A 181 2.27 -7.25 -5.39
N VAL A 182 2.50 -7.09 -6.70
CA VAL A 182 1.91 -5.99 -7.49
C VAL A 182 0.39 -6.11 -7.52
N ASP A 183 -0.15 -7.30 -7.72
CA ASP A 183 -1.60 -7.52 -7.79
C ASP A 183 -2.26 -7.34 -6.42
N ALA A 184 -1.64 -7.81 -5.33
CA ALA A 184 -2.07 -7.51 -3.98
C ALA A 184 -2.10 -5.99 -3.72
N GLY A 185 -1.04 -5.30 -4.11
CA GLY A 185 -0.96 -3.84 -4.01
C GLY A 185 -2.08 -3.11 -4.76
N ARG A 186 -2.42 -3.57 -5.96
CA ARG A 186 -3.53 -3.00 -6.77
C ARG A 186 -4.89 -3.18 -6.10
N VAL A 187 -5.16 -4.36 -5.57
CA VAL A 187 -6.43 -4.66 -4.87
C VAL A 187 -6.56 -3.79 -3.62
N ILE A 188 -5.51 -3.71 -2.82
CA ILE A 188 -5.50 -2.91 -1.59
C ILE A 188 -5.58 -1.40 -1.88
N GLN A 189 -4.90 -0.92 -2.92
CA GLN A 189 -5.01 0.48 -3.33
C GLN A 189 -6.43 0.83 -3.82
N ALA A 190 -7.09 -0.11 -4.50
CA ALA A 190 -8.48 0.06 -4.91
C ALA A 190 -9.43 0.12 -3.69
N ALA A 191 -9.21 -0.74 -2.68
CA ALA A 191 -9.98 -0.75 -1.44
C ALA A 191 -9.81 0.56 -0.64
N ASP A 192 -8.59 1.05 -0.51
CA ASP A 192 -8.28 2.33 0.12
C ASP A 192 -8.98 3.50 -0.60
N SER A 193 -8.93 3.52 -1.93
CA SER A 193 -9.62 4.53 -2.74
C SER A 193 -11.13 4.47 -2.58
N LEU A 194 -11.70 3.26 -2.46
CA LEU A 194 -13.13 3.04 -2.22
C LEU A 194 -13.54 3.63 -0.86
N GLY A 195 -12.76 3.40 0.19
CA GLY A 195 -12.98 3.97 1.52
C GLY A 195 -12.96 5.50 1.50
N ALA A 196 -11.96 6.10 0.84
CA ALA A 196 -11.87 7.54 0.68
C ALA A 196 -13.07 8.12 -0.10
N ALA A 197 -13.51 7.45 -1.17
CA ALA A 197 -14.67 7.85 -1.95
C ALA A 197 -15.97 7.78 -1.12
N GLN A 198 -16.13 6.74 -0.29
CA GLN A 198 -17.27 6.63 0.63
C GLN A 198 -17.28 7.79 1.63
N CYS A 199 -16.13 8.14 2.21
CA CYS A 199 -16.02 9.26 3.13
C CYS A 199 -16.42 10.60 2.46
N MET A 200 -15.99 10.81 1.21
CA MET A 200 -16.38 12.02 0.45
C MET A 200 -17.88 12.06 0.18
N LEU A 201 -18.48 10.93 -0.17
CA LEU A 201 -19.93 10.83 -0.38
C LEU A 201 -20.71 11.15 0.89
N ASP A 202 -20.32 10.54 2.03
CA ASP A 202 -20.99 10.77 3.32
C ASP A 202 -20.90 12.24 3.74
N GLN A 203 -19.74 12.87 3.57
CA GLN A 203 -19.55 14.28 3.85
C GLN A 203 -20.38 15.18 2.92
N ALA A 204 -20.47 14.87 1.63
CA ALA A 204 -21.27 15.61 0.67
C ALA A 204 -22.76 15.54 1.03
N VAL A 205 -23.25 14.35 1.38
CA VAL A 205 -24.65 14.17 1.84
C VAL A 205 -24.88 14.94 3.14
N ALA A 206 -24.04 14.75 4.16
CA ALA A 206 -24.18 15.45 5.44
C ALA A 206 -24.17 16.97 5.28
N TYR A 207 -23.26 17.50 4.47
CA TYR A 207 -23.21 18.93 4.17
C TYR A 207 -24.48 19.41 3.48
N SER A 208 -24.98 18.67 2.49
CA SER A 208 -26.20 19.03 1.74
C SER A 208 -27.45 19.07 2.61
N MET A 209 -27.47 18.27 3.69
CA MET A 209 -28.56 18.26 4.67
C MET A 209 -28.51 19.42 5.68
N GLN A 210 -27.36 20.08 5.81
CA GLN A 210 -27.16 21.21 6.73
C GLN A 210 -27.17 22.57 6.03
N ARG A 211 -26.65 22.62 4.81
CA ARG A 211 -26.53 23.89 4.06
C ARG A 211 -27.89 24.34 3.56
N GLU A 212 -28.25 25.58 3.89
CA GLU A 212 -29.50 26.21 3.41
C GLU A 212 -29.22 27.21 2.28
N GLN A 213 -30.05 27.17 1.27
CA GLN A 213 -30.18 28.15 0.21
C GLN A 213 -31.65 28.22 -0.23
N PHE A 214 -32.13 29.43 -0.60
CA PHE A 214 -33.51 29.63 -0.99
C PHE A 214 -34.53 29.17 0.11
N ASN A 215 -34.20 29.48 1.38
CA ASN A 215 -34.99 29.15 2.59
C ASN A 215 -35.26 27.64 2.81
N ARG A 216 -34.37 26.77 2.34
CA ARG A 216 -34.44 25.33 2.60
C ARG A 216 -33.08 24.66 2.44
N VAL A 217 -32.91 23.48 3.01
CA VAL A 217 -31.70 22.69 2.87
C VAL A 217 -31.46 22.31 1.40
N ILE A 218 -30.19 22.36 0.94
CA ILE A 218 -29.88 22.09 -0.47
C ILE A 218 -30.16 20.64 -0.86
N ALA A 219 -30.15 19.70 0.07
CA ALA A 219 -30.57 18.31 -0.15
C ALA A 219 -32.04 18.19 -0.60
N SER A 220 -32.88 19.20 -0.41
CA SER A 220 -34.27 19.21 -0.88
C SER A 220 -34.39 19.38 -2.39
N PHE A 221 -33.33 19.92 -3.07
CA PHE A 221 -33.36 20.13 -4.50
C PHE A 221 -33.07 18.83 -5.27
N GLN A 222 -33.87 18.57 -6.29
CA GLN A 222 -33.79 17.33 -7.05
C GLN A 222 -32.43 17.14 -7.72
N ALA A 223 -31.82 18.23 -8.22
CA ALA A 223 -30.49 18.16 -8.83
C ALA A 223 -29.43 17.63 -7.86
N VAL A 224 -29.44 18.07 -6.58
CA VAL A 224 -28.51 17.59 -5.56
C VAL A 224 -28.76 16.12 -5.21
N LYS A 225 -30.04 15.73 -5.10
CA LYS A 225 -30.41 14.30 -4.87
C LYS A 225 -29.92 13.40 -5.98
N HIS A 226 -30.07 13.82 -7.24
CA HIS A 226 -29.64 13.03 -8.40
C HIS A 226 -28.11 12.88 -8.42
N MET A 227 -27.36 13.95 -8.12
CA MET A 227 -25.89 13.88 -8.01
C MET A 227 -25.45 12.87 -6.91
N CYS A 228 -26.08 12.92 -5.74
CA CYS A 228 -25.78 11.95 -4.68
C CYS A 228 -26.13 10.52 -5.08
N ALA A 229 -27.28 10.31 -5.71
CA ALA A 229 -27.69 9.00 -6.20
C ALA A 229 -26.75 8.45 -7.28
N GLU A 230 -26.27 9.32 -8.18
CA GLU A 230 -25.29 8.95 -9.21
C GLU A 230 -23.96 8.53 -8.56
N MET A 231 -23.44 9.27 -7.58
CA MET A 231 -22.22 8.88 -6.85
C MET A 231 -22.37 7.51 -6.20
N VAL A 232 -23.50 7.23 -5.53
CA VAL A 232 -23.76 5.89 -4.95
C VAL A 232 -23.78 4.82 -6.03
N SER A 233 -24.48 5.08 -7.15
CA SER A 233 -24.60 4.09 -8.24
C SER A 233 -23.28 3.77 -8.93
N GLN A 234 -22.29 4.64 -8.86
CA GLN A 234 -20.93 4.40 -9.35
C GLN A 234 -20.05 3.71 -8.30
N LEU A 235 -20.24 4.01 -7.03
CA LEU A 235 -19.38 3.51 -5.94
C LEU A 235 -19.71 2.05 -5.57
N GLU A 236 -20.98 1.69 -5.44
CA GLU A 236 -21.38 0.35 -4.98
C GLU A 236 -20.93 -0.80 -5.90
N PRO A 237 -20.99 -0.69 -7.24
CA PRO A 237 -20.40 -1.71 -8.11
C PRO A 237 -18.88 -1.87 -7.92
N CYS A 238 -18.16 -0.77 -7.66
CA CYS A 238 -16.72 -0.82 -7.37
C CYS A 238 -16.44 -1.60 -6.08
N ARG A 239 -17.26 -1.43 -5.04
CA ARG A 239 -17.16 -2.20 -3.79
C ARG A 239 -17.26 -3.69 -4.06
N SER A 240 -18.27 -4.11 -4.82
CA SER A 240 -18.47 -5.51 -5.18
C SER A 240 -17.27 -6.10 -5.94
N LEU A 241 -16.69 -5.32 -6.87
CA LEU A 241 -15.52 -5.75 -7.65
C LEU A 241 -14.26 -5.87 -6.78
N VAL A 242 -14.03 -4.92 -5.89
CA VAL A 242 -12.86 -4.92 -4.99
C VAL A 242 -12.93 -6.10 -4.00
N TRP A 243 -14.10 -6.34 -3.42
CA TRP A 243 -14.31 -7.47 -2.51
C TRP A 243 -14.17 -8.81 -3.23
N TYR A 244 -14.70 -8.90 -4.47
CA TYR A 244 -14.51 -10.09 -5.30
C TYR A 244 -13.03 -10.32 -5.62
N ALA A 245 -12.27 -9.27 -5.94
CA ALA A 245 -10.84 -9.39 -6.19
C ALA A 245 -10.08 -9.90 -4.96
N GLY A 246 -10.39 -9.40 -3.76
CA GLY A 246 -9.83 -9.89 -2.52
C GLY A 246 -10.16 -11.37 -2.26
N HIS A 247 -11.40 -11.78 -2.51
CA HIS A 247 -11.82 -13.17 -2.42
C HIS A 247 -11.11 -14.07 -3.44
N ALA A 248 -11.02 -13.63 -4.69
CA ALA A 248 -10.36 -14.40 -5.76
C ALA A 248 -8.86 -14.62 -5.46
N MET A 249 -8.17 -13.63 -4.89
CA MET A 249 -6.77 -13.79 -4.46
C MET A 249 -6.63 -14.79 -3.31
N ALA A 250 -7.58 -14.82 -2.38
CA ALA A 250 -7.54 -15.77 -1.27
C ALA A 250 -7.77 -17.22 -1.75
N THR A 251 -8.65 -17.43 -2.74
CA THR A 251 -8.95 -18.78 -3.26
C THR A 251 -7.93 -19.29 -4.27
N ALA A 252 -7.22 -18.41 -4.98
CA ALA A 252 -6.17 -18.80 -5.91
C ALA A 252 -4.88 -19.29 -5.22
N SER A 253 -4.72 -19.06 -3.92
CA SER A 253 -3.58 -19.53 -3.13
C SER A 253 -3.78 -20.95 -2.57
N ASP A 254 -4.99 -21.53 -2.70
CA ASP A 254 -5.33 -22.86 -2.17
C ASP A 254 -5.21 -23.98 -3.22
N ASP A 255 -4.95 -23.63 -4.51
CA ASP A 255 -4.69 -24.55 -5.63
C ASP A 255 -3.18 -24.60 -5.98
#